data_9e1ed983c15744ee8b08a9fea61ecfc0
#
_entry.id   9e1ed983c15744ee8b08a9fea61ecfc0
#
_cell.length_a   1.000
_cell.length_b   1.000
_cell.length_c   1.000
_cell.angle_alpha   90.00
_cell.angle_beta   90.00
_cell.angle_gamma   90.00
#
_symmetry.space_group_name_H-M   'P 1'
#
loop_
_entity.id
_entity.type
_entity.pdbx_description
1 polymer ?
#
loop_
_entity_poly.entity_id
_entity_poly.type
_entity_poly.pdbx_seq_one_letter_code
_entity_poly.pdbx_strand_id
1 'polypeptide(L)'
;MKTQDLLGFTFAQCIVFALGLVSAAATGSGVIAFQESGDASSDNKQQLIGHWRKTTIVFESPKDEHLVLNADGSAENWVVTADSRSEPVTGRWSVEGKTLTLLFGENANASPFTFYEGQLVFPNIPKRRGFWEKIE
;
A
#
# COMPACT_ATOMS: atom_id res chain seq x y z
N MET A 1 10.79 -39.63 -38.69
CA MET A 1 10.54 -39.22 -38.38
C MET A 1 10.77 -38.80 -37.91
N LYS A 2 11.14 -38.76 -37.98
CA LYS A 2 11.29 -38.17 -37.58
C LYS A 2 11.27 -37.46 -36.96
N THR A 3 11.12 -37.25 -37.16
CA THR A 3 10.85 -36.41 -36.65
C THR A 3 10.81 -36.16 -35.79
N GLN A 4 10.90 -36.42 -35.69
CA GLN A 4 10.70 -36.15 -34.99
C GLN A 4 11.13 -35.95 -34.28
N ASP A 5 11.52 -36.25 -34.49
CA ASP A 5 11.83 -36.13 -33.90
C ASP A 5 12.27 -35.44 -33.39
N LEU A 6 12.40 -35.17 -33.69
CA LEU A 6 12.81 -34.43 -33.33
C LEU A 6 12.46 -33.82 -32.55
N LEU A 7 11.93 -33.70 -32.59
CA LEU A 7 11.54 -33.10 -31.86
C LEU A 7 11.80 -33.05 -30.69
N GLY A 8 11.71 -33.27 -30.46
CA GLY A 8 11.89 -33.39 -29.27
C GLY A 8 13.08 -32.85 -28.80
N PHE A 9 13.60 -32.93 -29.39
CA PHE A 9 14.73 -32.62 -29.09
C PHE A 9 14.86 -31.34 -28.62
N THR A 10 14.34 -30.81 -28.86
CA THR A 10 14.45 -29.67 -28.62
C THR A 10 14.22 -29.27 -27.42
N PHE A 11 13.48 -29.61 -27.18
CA PHE A 11 13.03 -29.33 -26.11
C PHE A 11 13.83 -29.37 -25.09
N ALA A 12 14.20 -29.99 -25.06
CA ALA A 12 14.95 -30.27 -24.03
C ALA A 12 15.86 -29.18 -23.81
N GLN A 13 16.30 -28.91 -24.70
CA GLN A 13 17.14 -27.95 -24.63
C GLN A 13 16.75 -26.83 -23.94
N CYS A 14 15.80 -26.52 -24.24
CA CYS A 14 15.43 -25.40 -23.69
C CYS A 14 15.50 -25.46 -22.34
N ILE A 15 15.08 -26.37 -21.99
CA ILE A 15 15.05 -26.53 -20.75
C ILE A 15 16.19 -26.19 -20.12
N VAL A 16 16.99 -26.67 -20.57
CA VAL A 16 18.12 -26.41 -20.01
C VAL A 16 18.34 -25.10 -19.80
N PHE A 17 18.16 -24.60 -20.69
CA PHE A 17 18.42 -23.40 -20.56
C PHE A 17 17.92 -22.85 -19.54
N ALA A 18 17.15 -23.19 -19.54
CA ALA A 18 16.47 -22.58 -18.63
C ALA A 18 17.29 -22.61 -17.48
N LEU A 19 17.57 -23.51 -17.31
CA LEU A 19 18.17 -23.65 -16.25
C LEU A 19 19.30 -23.01 -16.13
N GLY A 20 19.80 -23.21 -16.87
CA GLY A 20 21.04 -22.79 -16.67
C GLY A 20 21.07 -21.42 -16.31
N LEU A 21 20.61 -20.94 -16.99
CA LEU A 21 20.71 -19.73 -16.81
C LEU A 21 20.54 -19.29 -15.66
N VAL A 22 19.96 -19.61 -15.47
CA VAL A 22 19.69 -19.32 -14.38
C VAL A 22 20.70 -18.99 -13.60
N SER A 23 21.32 -19.67 -13.57
CA SER A 23 22.29 -19.48 -12.73
C SER A 23 22.75 -18.18 -12.78
N ALA A 24 22.94 -17.93 -13.70
CA ALA A 24 23.53 -16.78 -13.85
C ALA A 24 22.99 -15.91 -12.96
N ALA A 25 22.04 -16.08 -12.91
CA ALA A 25 21.47 -15.37 -12.12
C ALA A 25 22.33 -14.89 -11.18
N ALA A 26 23.10 -15.51 -10.99
CA ALA A 26 23.98 -15.13 -10.10
C ALA A 26 23.95 -13.72 -9.95
N THR A 27 24.04 -13.20 -10.88
CA THR A 27 24.15 -11.92 -10.77
C THR A 27 22.97 -11.42 -10.26
N GLY A 28 22.07 -11.90 -10.34
CA GLY A 28 20.94 -11.41 -9.88
C GLY A 28 20.86 -10.27 -8.97
N SER A 29 21.85 -9.70 -8.63
CA SER A 29 21.73 -8.58 -7.74
C SER A 29 20.72 -7.59 -8.27
N GLY A 30 20.72 -7.33 -9.51
CA GLY A 30 19.78 -6.37 -10.02
C GLY A 30 18.36 -6.86 -9.87
N VAL A 31 18.16 -8.11 -10.06
CA VAL A 31 16.83 -8.66 -9.96
C VAL A 31 16.35 -8.54 -8.54
N ILE A 32 17.20 -8.75 -7.61
CA ILE A 32 16.83 -8.65 -6.23
C ILE A 32 16.31 -7.26 -5.93
N ALA A 33 16.93 -6.26 -6.48
CA ALA A 33 16.50 -4.91 -6.22
C ALA A 33 15.06 -4.70 -6.66
N PHE A 34 14.69 -5.26 -7.79
CA PHE A 34 13.31 -5.12 -8.22
C PHE A 34 12.36 -5.80 -7.27
N GLN A 35 12.69 -6.96 -6.80
CA GLN A 35 11.82 -7.66 -5.89
C GLN A 35 11.65 -6.89 -4.61
N GLU A 36 12.71 -6.29 -4.14
CA GLU A 36 12.63 -5.50 -2.94
C GLU A 36 11.65 -4.35 -3.10
N SER A 37 11.65 -3.73 -4.23
CA SER A 37 10.73 -2.64 -4.45
C SER A 37 9.27 -3.12 -4.39
N GLY A 38 9.01 -4.24 -4.99
CA GLY A 38 7.68 -4.79 -4.97
C GLY A 38 7.27 -5.18 -3.55
N ASP A 39 8.17 -5.80 -2.84
CA ASP A 39 7.86 -6.22 -1.48
C ASP A 39 7.59 -5.02 -0.60
N ALA A 40 8.38 -3.98 -0.71
CA ALA A 40 8.19 -2.80 0.11
C ALA A 40 6.82 -2.15 -0.15
N SER A 41 6.37 -2.16 -1.38
CA SER A 41 5.08 -1.61 -1.70
C SER A 41 3.95 -2.45 -1.10
N SER A 42 4.10 -3.76 -1.15
CA SER A 42 3.12 -4.66 -0.57
C SER A 42 3.07 -4.51 0.94
N ASP A 43 4.23 -4.38 1.57
CA ASP A 43 4.30 -4.22 3.01
C ASP A 43 3.64 -2.92 3.44
N ASN A 44 3.88 -1.85 2.69
CA ASN A 44 3.26 -0.56 2.99
C ASN A 44 1.74 -0.67 2.92
N LYS A 45 1.24 -1.38 1.92
CA LYS A 45 -0.19 -1.54 1.77
C LYS A 45 -0.77 -2.31 2.95
N GLN A 46 -0.11 -3.40 3.35
CA GLN A 46 -0.58 -4.20 4.48
C GLN A 46 -0.60 -3.40 5.77
N GLN A 47 0.40 -2.57 5.99
CA GLN A 47 0.46 -1.77 7.20
C GLN A 47 -0.62 -0.70 7.24
N LEU A 48 -1.06 -0.23 6.09
CA LEU A 48 -2.08 0.81 6.01
C LEU A 48 -3.49 0.27 6.26
N ILE A 49 -3.72 -1.01 6.02
CA ILE A 49 -5.04 -1.59 6.22
C ILE A 49 -5.40 -1.55 7.70
N GLY A 50 -6.59 -1.05 8.00
CA GLY A 50 -7.06 -1.00 9.37
C GLY A 50 -7.89 0.24 9.64
N HIS A 51 -8.18 0.46 10.91
CA HIS A 51 -9.00 1.58 11.36
C HIS A 51 -8.09 2.57 12.08
N TRP A 52 -8.05 3.76 11.58
CA TRP A 52 -7.18 4.83 12.08
C TRP A 52 -8.00 5.96 12.66
N ARG A 53 -7.50 6.61 13.69
CA ARG A 53 -8.18 7.72 14.33
C ARG A 53 -7.18 8.86 14.54
N LYS A 54 -7.64 10.07 14.27
CA LYS A 54 -6.85 11.26 14.52
C LYS A 54 -7.67 12.20 15.39
N THR A 55 -7.18 12.52 16.56
CA THR A 55 -7.86 13.44 17.47
C THR A 55 -7.28 14.83 17.34
N THR A 56 -8.16 15.80 17.23
CA THR A 56 -7.77 17.20 17.14
C THR A 56 -8.62 17.96 18.17
N ILE A 57 -8.07 19.00 18.75
CA ILE A 57 -8.83 19.82 19.68
C ILE A 57 -9.30 21.05 18.92
N VAL A 58 -10.60 21.25 18.89
CA VAL A 58 -11.21 22.40 18.23
C VAL A 58 -12.08 23.12 19.26
N PHE A 59 -11.73 24.36 19.54
CA PHE A 59 -12.43 25.15 20.55
C PHE A 59 -12.58 24.39 21.85
N GLU A 60 -11.44 23.83 22.30
CA GLU A 60 -11.37 23.12 23.58
C GLU A 60 -12.19 21.82 23.63
N SER A 61 -12.70 21.37 22.52
CA SER A 61 -13.43 20.11 22.46
C SER A 61 -12.72 19.15 21.51
N PRO A 62 -12.70 17.87 21.85
CA PRO A 62 -12.06 16.89 20.97
C PRO A 62 -12.92 16.61 19.74
N LYS A 63 -12.24 16.43 18.63
CA LYS A 63 -12.85 16.05 17.39
C LYS A 63 -12.04 14.86 16.88
N ASP A 64 -12.67 13.73 16.73
CA ASP A 64 -12.02 12.53 16.24
C ASP A 64 -12.39 12.30 14.78
N GLU A 65 -11.38 12.19 13.94
CA GLU A 65 -11.58 11.84 12.55
C GLU A 65 -11.22 10.37 12.43
N HIS A 66 -12.09 9.61 11.82
CA HIS A 66 -11.90 8.17 11.64
C HIS A 66 -11.68 7.87 10.17
N LEU A 67 -10.76 6.97 9.89
CA LEU A 67 -10.42 6.56 8.54
C LEU A 67 -10.23 5.05 8.55
N VAL A 68 -11.01 4.34 7.75
CA VAL A 68 -10.87 2.89 7.62
C VAL A 68 -10.34 2.61 6.23
N LEU A 69 -9.27 1.84 6.14
CA LEU A 69 -8.69 1.43 4.87
C LEU A 69 -8.82 -0.08 4.76
N ASN A 70 -9.63 -0.53 3.83
CA ASN A 70 -9.91 -1.96 3.66
C ASN A 70 -9.01 -2.60 2.62
N ALA A 71 -8.78 -3.89 2.77
CA ALA A 71 -7.88 -4.62 1.88
C ALA A 71 -8.32 -4.59 0.42
N ASP A 72 -9.62 -4.42 0.18
CA ASP A 72 -10.14 -4.40 -1.19
C ASP A 72 -9.99 -3.04 -1.86
N GLY A 73 -9.40 -2.06 -1.20
CA GLY A 73 -9.22 -0.74 -1.76
C GLY A 73 -10.33 0.24 -1.44
N SER A 74 -11.34 -0.20 -0.67
CA SER A 74 -12.39 0.72 -0.26
C SER A 74 -11.93 1.46 1.00
N ALA A 75 -12.52 2.62 1.24
CA ALA A 75 -12.19 3.43 2.40
C ALA A 75 -13.45 4.06 2.95
N GLU A 76 -13.44 4.35 4.25
CA GLU A 76 -14.54 5.04 4.90
C GLU A 76 -13.98 6.12 5.80
N ASN A 77 -14.72 7.20 5.93
CA ASN A 77 -14.27 8.32 6.73
C ASN A 77 -15.46 8.96 7.42
N TRP A 78 -15.33 9.25 8.69
CA TRP A 78 -16.37 9.96 9.43
C TRP A 78 -15.73 10.74 10.57
N VAL A 79 -16.52 11.63 11.17
CA VAL A 79 -16.05 12.49 12.25
C VAL A 79 -16.95 12.32 13.46
N VAL A 80 -16.35 12.31 14.62
CA VAL A 80 -17.08 12.24 15.88
C VAL A 80 -16.68 13.45 16.73
N THR A 81 -17.68 14.13 17.27
CA THR A 81 -17.44 15.22 18.21
C THR A 81 -18.19 14.88 19.50
N ALA A 82 -18.12 15.76 20.47
CA ALA A 82 -18.80 15.52 21.76
C ALA A 82 -20.31 15.33 21.57
N ASP A 83 -20.87 16.03 20.60
CA ASP A 83 -22.32 16.05 20.45
C ASP A 83 -22.87 15.33 19.24
N SER A 84 -22.03 14.90 18.34
CA SER A 84 -22.53 14.32 17.10
C SER A 84 -21.53 13.40 16.42
N ARG A 85 -22.06 12.63 15.49
CA ARG A 85 -21.24 11.77 14.65
C ARG A 85 -21.75 11.94 13.22
N SER A 86 -20.84 12.19 12.28
CA SER A 86 -21.26 12.30 10.89
C SER A 86 -21.52 10.91 10.29
N GLU A 87 -22.27 10.88 9.21
CA GLU A 87 -22.45 9.63 8.49
C GLU A 87 -21.13 9.27 7.82
N PRO A 88 -20.83 7.98 7.73
CA PRO A 88 -19.60 7.57 7.05
C PRO A 88 -19.69 7.89 5.56
N VAL A 89 -18.60 8.41 5.03
CA VAL A 89 -18.50 8.65 3.59
C VAL A 89 -17.61 7.55 3.04
N THR A 90 -18.08 6.87 2.00
CA THR A 90 -17.35 5.76 1.39
C THR A 90 -16.53 6.26 0.23
N GLY A 91 -15.34 5.73 0.07
CA GLY A 91 -14.45 6.11 -1.01
C GLY A 91 -13.50 4.98 -1.34
N ARG A 92 -12.37 5.35 -1.90
CA ARG A 92 -11.37 4.38 -2.29
C ARG A 92 -9.99 4.88 -1.88
N TRP A 93 -9.05 3.96 -1.75
CA TRP A 93 -7.68 4.33 -1.44
C TRP A 93 -6.70 3.48 -2.24
N SER A 94 -5.53 4.02 -2.45
CA SER A 94 -4.45 3.30 -3.08
C SER A 94 -3.13 3.82 -2.54
N VAL A 95 -2.08 3.03 -2.70
CA VAL A 95 -0.76 3.42 -2.25
C VAL A 95 0.22 3.10 -3.36
N GLU A 96 1.16 4.00 -3.56
CA GLU A 96 2.20 3.84 -4.54
C GLU A 96 3.47 4.38 -3.91
N GLY A 97 4.41 3.50 -3.60
CA GLY A 97 5.61 3.90 -2.90
C GLY A 97 5.27 4.48 -1.54
N LYS A 98 5.60 5.72 -1.34
CA LYS A 98 5.32 6.43 -0.09
C LYS A 98 4.21 7.46 -0.24
N THR A 99 3.38 7.32 -1.25
CA THR A 99 2.26 8.21 -1.48
C THR A 99 0.96 7.47 -1.25
N LEU A 100 0.13 7.99 -0.38
CA LEU A 100 -1.22 7.45 -0.12
C LEU A 100 -2.22 8.36 -0.81
N THR A 101 -3.10 7.78 -1.58
CA THR A 101 -4.15 8.51 -2.27
C THR A 101 -5.50 8.10 -1.69
N LEU A 102 -6.27 9.09 -1.28
CA LEU A 102 -7.64 8.89 -0.81
C LEU A 102 -8.58 9.59 -1.79
N LEU A 103 -9.64 8.90 -2.19
CA LEU A 103 -10.61 9.44 -3.11
C LEU A 103 -12.00 9.32 -2.50
N PHE A 104 -12.60 10.44 -2.14
CA PHE A 104 -13.95 10.47 -1.60
C PHE A 104 -14.78 11.41 -2.49
N GLY A 105 -15.74 10.81 -3.20
CA GLY A 105 -16.50 11.56 -4.18
C GLY A 105 -15.58 12.01 -5.29
N GLU A 106 -15.58 13.30 -5.56
CA GLU A 106 -14.71 13.86 -6.59
C GLU A 106 -13.43 14.44 -6.00
N ASN A 107 -13.26 14.31 -4.69
CA ASN A 107 -12.09 14.87 -4.03
C ASN A 107 -10.99 13.81 -3.90
N ALA A 108 -9.88 14.05 -4.56
CA ALA A 108 -8.73 13.17 -4.49
C ALA A 108 -7.63 13.87 -3.70
N ASN A 109 -7.07 13.16 -2.75
CA ASN A 109 -5.98 13.68 -1.93
C ASN A 109 -4.83 12.69 -1.97
N ALA A 110 -3.78 13.02 -2.71
CA ALA A 110 -2.58 12.19 -2.78
C ALA A 110 -1.49 12.92 -2.02
N SER A 111 -0.97 12.29 -0.99
CA SER A 111 0.03 12.92 -0.14
C SER A 111 1.03 11.89 0.37
N PRO A 112 2.23 12.33 0.69
CA PRO A 112 3.21 11.40 1.26
C PRO A 112 2.80 10.96 2.64
N PHE A 113 3.21 9.77 3.03
CA PHE A 113 2.94 9.23 4.35
C PHE A 113 4.18 8.52 4.88
N THR A 114 4.19 8.28 6.17
CA THR A 114 5.20 7.45 6.81
C THR A 114 4.60 6.86 8.08
N PHE A 115 5.33 5.97 8.73
CA PHE A 115 4.94 5.43 10.02
C PHE A 115 5.95 5.89 11.06
N TYR A 116 5.47 6.24 12.22
CA TYR A 116 6.32 6.67 13.31
C TYR A 116 5.76 6.11 14.61
N GLU A 117 6.52 5.25 15.24
CA GLU A 117 6.13 4.61 16.51
C GLU A 117 4.74 3.99 16.45
N GLY A 118 4.44 3.33 15.34
CA GLY A 118 3.14 2.65 15.20
C GLY A 118 2.02 3.54 14.71
N GLN A 119 2.26 4.83 14.60
CA GLN A 119 1.25 5.75 14.09
C GLN A 119 1.45 5.99 12.61
N LEU A 120 0.36 6.24 11.91
CA LEU A 120 0.43 6.65 10.52
C LEU A 120 0.55 8.17 10.49
N VAL A 121 1.56 8.68 9.81
CA VAL A 121 1.72 10.11 9.63
C VAL A 121 1.25 10.45 8.23
N PHE A 122 0.08 11.08 8.12
CA PHE A 122 -0.53 11.40 6.85
C PHE A 122 -1.42 12.65 6.96
N PRO A 123 -1.19 13.67 6.18
CA PRO A 123 -0.08 13.81 5.25
C PRO A 123 1.24 14.00 5.99
N ASN A 124 2.34 13.60 5.37
CA ASN A 124 3.65 13.79 5.96
C ASN A 124 4.33 14.95 5.24
N ILE A 125 3.79 16.13 5.45
CA ILE A 125 4.29 17.36 4.83
C ILE A 125 4.77 18.28 5.93
N PRO A 126 5.94 18.88 5.81
CA PRO A 126 6.42 19.81 6.83
C PRO A 126 5.35 20.83 7.14
N LYS A 127 5.15 21.13 8.40
CA LYS A 127 4.17 22.09 8.88
C LYS A 127 2.72 21.62 8.78
N ARG A 128 2.49 20.44 8.24
CA ARG A 128 1.10 19.97 8.12
C ARG A 128 1.07 18.45 8.21
N ARG A 129 1.53 17.92 9.32
CA ARG A 129 1.52 16.48 9.55
C ARG A 129 0.29 16.09 10.34
N GLY A 130 -0.33 15.00 9.90
CA GLY A 130 -1.44 14.43 10.63
C GLY A 130 -1.01 13.11 11.22
N PHE A 131 -1.19 12.94 12.52
CA PHE A 131 -0.82 11.70 13.20
C PHE A 131 -2.08 10.90 13.48
N TRP A 132 -2.11 9.69 13.00
CA TRP A 132 -3.25 8.79 13.13
C TRP A 132 -2.84 7.58 13.95
N GLU A 133 -3.62 7.27 14.92
CA GLU A 133 -3.37 6.12 15.78
C GLU A 133 -4.21 4.95 15.27
N LYS A 134 -3.64 3.76 15.25
CA LYS A 134 -4.36 2.59 14.79
C LYS A 134 -5.18 2.06 15.95
N ILE A 135 -6.45 1.84 15.73
CA ILE A 135 -7.33 1.35 16.79
C ILE A 135 -7.91 -0.01 16.49
N GLU A 136 -7.70 -0.54 15.28
CA GLU A 136 -8.06 -1.93 14.95
C GLU A 136 -7.27 -2.43 13.77
#